data_bff2ca41008c7365eef92d4095b037f5
#
_entry.id   bff2ca41008c7365eef92d4095b037f5
#
_cell.length_a   1.000
_cell.length_b   1.000
_cell.length_c   1.000
_cell.angle_alpha   90.00
_cell.angle_beta   90.00
_cell.angle_gamma   90.00
#
_symmetry.space_group_name_H-M   'P 1'
#
loop_
_entity.id
_entity.type
_entity.pdbx_description
1 polymer ?
#
loop_
_entity_poly.entity_id
_entity_poly.type
_entity_poly.pdbx_seq_one_letter_code
_entity_poly.pdbx_strand_id
1 'polypeptide(L)'
;MKLRPLLTNYLEYCEIERNFSPYTIKMYDFYLNDLFLFLSKLLKKDELEITDINPENIKKYRLYLNRKLIRNSSNKNYKHSTQKTFLVALRAFLKYLIIIEKIEVLSPDQIILGKSEGRIPKFLKEEDLKSIFSVQNVAKKSGIRDKALLLTLYSTGLRVSELVNLNINDVNLKTGEFAVIGKGRKVRTVYLSPAAITSLTKYLSLRKDSFKPLFLRYSGKKMDSNDPDGESLRLTVRSVQRLVKRYALNAGLAVDATPHTLRHSFATTLLSQGADLRSVQELLGHSNLSTTQIYTHVTNKRLKEVHAEFLKDLNIT
;
A
#
# COMPACT_ATOMS: atom_id res chain seq x y z
N MET A 1 27.75 -25.46 3.34
CA MET A 1 26.78 -25.31 2.20
C MET A 1 26.78 -23.86 1.74
N LYS A 2 26.85 -23.62 0.42
CA LYS A 2 26.88 -22.28 -0.17
C LYS A 2 25.51 -21.59 -0.11
N LEU A 3 25.50 -20.32 0.26
CA LEU A 3 24.24 -19.54 0.44
C LEU A 3 23.52 -19.20 -0.87
N ARG A 4 24.25 -18.96 -1.98
CA ARG A 4 23.63 -18.56 -3.25
C ARG A 4 22.68 -19.62 -3.84
N PRO A 5 23.05 -20.91 -3.95
CA PRO A 5 22.11 -21.94 -4.38
C PRO A 5 20.88 -22.05 -3.48
N LEU A 6 21.08 -21.97 -2.16
CA LEU A 6 19.97 -22.00 -1.19
C LEU A 6 19.02 -20.81 -1.35
N LEU A 7 19.52 -19.62 -1.70
CA LEU A 7 18.67 -18.47 -2.00
C LEU A 7 17.83 -18.73 -3.26
N THR A 8 18.42 -19.27 -4.31
CA THR A 8 17.71 -19.61 -5.56
C THR A 8 16.56 -20.58 -5.25
N ASN A 9 16.83 -21.69 -4.59
CA ASN A 9 15.80 -22.66 -4.19
C ASN A 9 14.70 -22.02 -3.34
N TYR A 10 15.06 -21.11 -2.43
CA TYR A 10 14.09 -20.40 -1.61
C TYR A 10 13.18 -19.49 -2.45
N LEU A 11 13.71 -18.77 -3.42
CA LEU A 11 12.92 -17.90 -4.29
C LEU A 11 11.98 -18.72 -5.19
N GLU A 12 12.43 -19.86 -5.71
CA GLU A 12 11.61 -20.81 -6.45
C GLU A 12 10.50 -21.39 -5.56
N TYR A 13 10.80 -21.81 -4.34
CA TYR A 13 9.81 -22.22 -3.35
C TYR A 13 8.77 -21.12 -3.09
N CYS A 14 9.22 -19.87 -2.96
CA CYS A 14 8.31 -18.73 -2.77
C CYS A 14 7.38 -18.52 -3.97
N GLU A 15 7.85 -18.78 -5.19
CA GLU A 15 7.07 -18.68 -6.41
C GLU A 15 6.06 -19.83 -6.54
N ILE A 16 6.53 -21.05 -6.47
CA ILE A 16 5.76 -22.26 -6.78
C ILE A 16 4.84 -22.64 -5.63
N GLU A 17 5.41 -22.84 -4.43
CA GLU A 17 4.66 -23.40 -3.29
C GLU A 17 3.89 -22.32 -2.51
N ARG A 18 4.47 -21.11 -2.41
CA ARG A 18 3.86 -20.01 -1.65
C ARG A 18 3.03 -19.07 -2.53
N ASN A 19 3.12 -19.22 -3.85
CA ASN A 19 2.41 -18.39 -4.84
C ASN A 19 2.56 -16.88 -4.54
N PHE A 20 3.78 -16.45 -4.20
CA PHE A 20 4.06 -15.05 -3.93
C PHE A 20 4.06 -14.24 -5.24
N SER A 21 3.68 -12.97 -5.14
CA SER A 21 3.73 -12.08 -6.31
C SER A 21 5.19 -11.86 -6.75
N PRO A 22 5.43 -11.63 -8.07
CA PRO A 22 6.78 -11.33 -8.59
C PRO A 22 7.45 -10.15 -7.86
N TYR A 23 6.66 -9.16 -7.43
CA TYR A 23 7.16 -8.06 -6.63
C TYR A 23 7.67 -8.51 -5.25
N THR A 24 6.95 -9.41 -4.58
CA THR A 24 7.36 -9.95 -3.27
C THR A 24 8.66 -10.74 -3.38
N ILE A 25 8.77 -11.59 -4.41
CA ILE A 25 9.96 -12.39 -4.69
C ILE A 25 11.17 -11.47 -4.94
N LYS A 26 11.00 -10.47 -5.82
CA LYS A 26 12.04 -9.45 -6.08
C LYS A 26 12.49 -8.72 -4.83
N MET A 27 11.57 -8.44 -3.89
CA MET A 27 11.92 -7.77 -2.64
C MET A 27 12.67 -8.70 -1.68
N TYR A 28 12.32 -9.99 -1.62
CA TYR A 28 13.05 -10.97 -0.82
C TYR A 28 14.45 -11.18 -1.37
N ASP A 29 14.58 -11.32 -2.68
CA ASP A 29 15.88 -11.36 -3.36
C ASP A 29 16.74 -10.14 -3.01
N PHE A 30 16.18 -8.94 -3.14
CA PHE A 30 16.87 -7.70 -2.79
C PHE A 30 17.35 -7.66 -1.33
N TYR A 31 16.51 -8.04 -0.37
CA TYR A 31 16.86 -7.98 1.05
C TYR A 31 17.92 -9.01 1.42
N LEU A 32 17.84 -10.23 0.89
CA LEU A 32 18.80 -11.29 1.20
C LEU A 32 20.14 -11.06 0.49
N ASN A 33 20.12 -10.58 -0.75
CA ASN A 33 21.36 -10.19 -1.44
C ASN A 33 22.08 -9.01 -0.75
N ASP A 34 21.35 -8.07 -0.14
CA ASP A 34 21.97 -6.99 0.64
C ASP A 34 22.74 -7.56 1.86
N LEU A 35 22.17 -8.55 2.54
CA LEU A 35 22.86 -9.27 3.62
C LEU A 35 24.08 -9.99 3.10
N PHE A 36 23.97 -10.73 2.00
CA PHE A 36 25.08 -11.49 1.43
C PHE A 36 26.24 -10.57 0.98
N LEU A 37 25.92 -9.46 0.34
CA LEU A 37 26.92 -8.45 -0.01
C LEU A 37 27.60 -7.84 1.22
N PHE A 38 26.86 -7.62 2.29
CA PHE A 38 27.45 -7.16 3.56
C PHE A 38 28.40 -8.22 4.15
N LEU A 39 27.96 -9.47 4.22
CA LEU A 39 28.77 -10.57 4.78
C LEU A 39 30.03 -10.83 3.95
N SER A 40 29.92 -10.84 2.62
CA SER A 40 31.07 -10.98 1.73
C SER A 40 32.14 -9.92 1.99
N LYS A 41 31.73 -8.66 2.13
CA LYS A 41 32.65 -7.57 2.48
C LYS A 41 33.22 -7.68 3.89
N LEU A 42 32.39 -8.05 4.86
CA LEU A 42 32.81 -8.18 6.27
C LEU A 42 33.85 -9.28 6.45
N LEU A 43 33.62 -10.44 5.82
CA LEU A 43 34.43 -11.64 5.96
C LEU A 43 35.52 -11.75 4.90
N LYS A 44 35.54 -10.86 3.91
CA LYS A 44 36.44 -10.89 2.74
C LYS A 44 36.40 -12.23 2.00
N LYS A 45 35.16 -12.76 1.81
CA LYS A 45 34.90 -14.03 1.13
C LYS A 45 34.03 -13.78 -0.08
N ASP A 46 34.35 -14.37 -1.22
CA ASP A 46 33.51 -14.35 -2.42
C ASP A 46 32.34 -15.35 -2.32
N GLU A 47 32.61 -16.51 -1.73
CA GLU A 47 31.60 -17.53 -1.47
C GLU A 47 31.25 -17.59 0.01
N LEU A 48 29.97 -17.37 0.29
CA LEU A 48 29.40 -17.43 1.64
C LEU A 48 28.79 -18.78 1.91
N GLU A 49 28.95 -19.24 3.14
CA GLU A 49 28.37 -20.45 3.65
C GLU A 49 27.30 -20.19 4.70
N ILE A 50 26.48 -21.20 4.96
CA ILE A 50 25.38 -21.10 5.93
C ILE A 50 25.88 -20.73 7.35
N THR A 51 27.07 -21.17 7.73
CA THR A 51 27.72 -20.85 8.99
C THR A 51 28.11 -19.38 9.15
N ASP A 52 28.21 -18.66 8.04
CA ASP A 52 28.46 -17.21 8.04
C ASP A 52 27.24 -16.42 8.56
N ILE A 53 26.04 -17.03 8.55
CA ILE A 53 24.84 -16.47 9.18
C ILE A 53 24.82 -16.89 10.66
N ASN A 54 25.52 -16.18 11.50
CA ASN A 54 25.61 -16.41 12.94
C ASN A 54 25.20 -15.15 13.73
N PRO A 55 24.95 -15.27 15.04
CA PRO A 55 24.47 -14.16 15.87
C PRO A 55 25.36 -12.92 15.83
N GLU A 56 26.68 -13.11 15.79
CA GLU A 56 27.64 -12.01 15.77
C GLU A 56 27.54 -11.22 14.45
N ASN A 57 27.56 -11.92 13.32
CA ASN A 57 27.48 -11.31 12.00
C ASN A 57 26.12 -10.62 11.79
N ILE A 58 25.03 -11.18 12.30
CA ILE A 58 23.72 -10.55 12.27
C ILE A 58 23.69 -9.28 13.13
N LYS A 59 24.34 -9.27 14.30
CA LYS A 59 24.46 -8.06 15.11
C LYS A 59 25.21 -6.95 14.35
N LYS A 60 26.30 -7.29 13.67
CA LYS A 60 27.04 -6.36 12.80
C LYS A 60 26.18 -5.86 11.62
N TYR A 61 25.40 -6.76 11.00
CA TYR A 61 24.48 -6.39 9.93
C TYR A 61 23.38 -5.42 10.38
N ARG A 62 22.80 -5.64 11.57
CA ARG A 62 21.80 -4.70 12.14
C ARG A 62 22.40 -3.32 12.36
N LEU A 63 23.63 -3.24 12.86
CA LEU A 63 24.34 -1.98 13.02
C LEU A 63 24.59 -1.30 11.67
N TYR A 64 24.99 -2.08 10.66
CA TYR A 64 25.14 -1.61 9.28
C TYR A 64 23.82 -1.05 8.74
N LEU A 65 22.69 -1.76 8.85
CA LEU A 65 21.38 -1.27 8.42
C LEU A 65 20.98 0.04 9.11
N ASN A 66 21.30 0.18 10.40
CA ASN A 66 20.99 1.40 11.15
C ASN A 66 21.79 2.60 10.69
N ARG A 67 23.03 2.39 10.26
CA ARG A 67 23.96 3.44 9.79
C ARG A 67 23.93 3.66 8.27
N LYS A 68 23.25 2.77 7.54
CA LYS A 68 23.19 2.81 6.07
C LYS A 68 22.38 4.01 5.60
N LEU A 69 23.03 4.87 4.84
CA LEU A 69 22.38 6.00 4.19
C LEU A 69 21.50 5.55 3.03
N ILE A 70 20.33 6.17 2.90
CA ILE A 70 19.45 5.93 1.76
C ILE A 70 20.08 6.55 0.51
N ARG A 71 20.29 5.72 -0.52
CA ARG A 71 20.81 6.17 -1.82
C ARG A 71 19.93 7.31 -2.35
N ASN A 72 20.52 8.42 -2.75
CA ASN A 72 19.84 9.63 -3.24
C ASN A 72 18.99 10.41 -2.21
N SER A 73 19.23 10.23 -0.92
CA SER A 73 18.61 11.04 0.12
C SER A 73 19.70 11.66 0.99
N SER A 74 19.80 12.99 0.99
CA SER A 74 20.76 13.71 1.81
C SER A 74 20.59 13.32 3.28
N ASN A 75 21.58 12.61 3.82
CA ASN A 75 21.75 12.25 5.25
C ASN A 75 20.59 11.55 5.95
N LYS A 76 19.81 10.71 5.26
CA LYS A 76 18.74 9.91 5.92
C LYS A 76 19.10 8.44 5.98
N ASN A 77 19.11 7.89 7.19
CA ASN A 77 19.27 6.47 7.45
C ASN A 77 17.94 5.71 7.19
N TYR A 78 18.03 4.39 7.03
CA TYR A 78 16.82 3.57 6.96
C TYR A 78 15.99 3.69 8.23
N LYS A 79 14.68 3.93 8.06
CA LYS A 79 13.71 3.90 9.18
C LYS A 79 13.70 2.51 9.82
N HIS A 80 13.43 2.43 11.11
CA HIS A 80 13.30 1.15 11.84
C HIS A 80 12.33 0.17 11.16
N SER A 81 11.22 0.66 10.59
CA SER A 81 10.29 -0.19 9.83
C SER A 81 10.94 -0.82 8.59
N THR A 82 11.81 -0.11 7.89
CA THR A 82 12.54 -0.63 6.73
C THR A 82 13.58 -1.66 7.18
N GLN A 83 14.37 -1.34 8.22
CA GLN A 83 15.35 -2.28 8.79
C GLN A 83 14.67 -3.59 9.24
N LYS A 84 13.49 -3.48 9.88
CA LYS A 84 12.67 -4.65 10.27
C LYS A 84 12.31 -5.52 9.07
N THR A 85 12.03 -4.93 7.89
CA THR A 85 11.68 -5.69 6.69
C THR A 85 12.83 -6.59 6.21
N PHE A 86 14.08 -6.11 6.27
CA PHE A 86 15.27 -6.91 5.96
C PHE A 86 15.38 -8.12 6.90
N LEU A 87 15.16 -7.90 8.19
CA LEU A 87 15.23 -8.98 9.20
C LEU A 87 14.06 -9.97 9.07
N VAL A 88 12.89 -9.51 8.67
CA VAL A 88 11.73 -10.40 8.38
C VAL A 88 12.03 -11.31 7.20
N ALA A 89 12.65 -10.79 6.13
CA ALA A 89 13.07 -11.61 5.00
C ALA A 89 14.10 -12.67 5.40
N LEU A 90 15.08 -12.30 6.22
CA LEU A 90 16.05 -13.23 6.76
C LEU A 90 15.40 -14.32 7.64
N ARG A 91 14.48 -13.95 8.54
CA ARG A 91 13.74 -14.95 9.34
C ARG A 91 12.96 -15.92 8.47
N ALA A 92 12.32 -15.44 7.41
CA ALA A 92 11.56 -16.27 6.50
C ALA A 92 12.47 -17.25 5.74
N PHE A 93 13.65 -16.80 5.32
CA PHE A 93 14.66 -17.64 4.68
C PHE A 93 15.19 -18.73 5.61
N LEU A 94 15.58 -18.36 6.83
CA LEU A 94 16.05 -19.34 7.83
C LEU A 94 14.97 -20.37 8.18
N LYS A 95 13.70 -19.91 8.27
CA LYS A 95 12.57 -20.82 8.51
C LYS A 95 12.40 -21.82 7.36
N TYR A 96 12.57 -21.40 6.12
CA TYR A 96 12.57 -22.27 4.96
C TYR A 96 13.69 -23.32 5.04
N LEU A 97 14.93 -22.90 5.35
CA LEU A 97 16.07 -23.81 5.47
C LEU A 97 15.85 -24.89 6.53
N ILE A 98 15.25 -24.55 7.68
CA ILE A 98 14.96 -25.52 8.75
C ILE A 98 13.82 -26.47 8.36
N ILE A 99 12.73 -25.93 7.84
CA ILE A 99 11.49 -26.71 7.66
C ILE A 99 11.51 -27.50 6.35
N ILE A 100 11.97 -26.91 5.27
CA ILE A 100 11.89 -27.50 3.93
C ILE A 100 13.19 -28.20 3.60
N GLU A 101 14.31 -27.52 3.68
CA GLU A 101 15.63 -28.08 3.35
C GLU A 101 16.20 -28.98 4.45
N LYS A 102 15.60 -28.98 5.66
CA LYS A 102 16.05 -29.75 6.82
C LYS A 102 17.52 -29.47 7.22
N ILE A 103 17.98 -28.25 6.99
CA ILE A 103 19.33 -27.80 7.30
C ILE A 103 19.33 -27.20 8.70
N GLU A 104 20.28 -27.60 9.53
CA GLU A 104 20.51 -27.00 10.85
C GLU A 104 21.17 -25.62 10.69
N VAL A 105 20.45 -24.57 11.09
CA VAL A 105 20.88 -23.18 11.00
C VAL A 105 20.44 -22.40 12.22
N LEU A 106 20.88 -21.14 12.31
CA LEU A 106 20.45 -20.22 13.35
C LEU A 106 18.92 -20.16 13.45
N SER A 107 18.37 -20.36 14.64
CA SER A 107 16.92 -20.27 14.86
C SER A 107 16.38 -18.87 14.46
N PRO A 108 15.32 -18.80 13.65
CA PRO A 108 14.69 -17.52 13.26
C PRO A 108 14.28 -16.66 14.46
N ASP A 109 13.97 -17.26 15.60
CA ASP A 109 13.52 -16.55 16.81
C ASP A 109 14.66 -15.81 17.53
N GLN A 110 15.91 -16.20 17.30
CA GLN A 110 17.08 -15.45 17.77
C GLN A 110 17.27 -14.10 17.06
N ILE A 111 16.59 -13.90 15.92
CA ILE A 111 16.59 -12.62 15.22
C ILE A 111 15.51 -11.73 15.81
N ILE A 112 15.87 -10.96 16.82
CA ILE A 112 14.93 -10.04 17.48
C ILE A 112 14.51 -8.93 16.50
N LEU A 113 13.22 -8.87 16.20
CA LEU A 113 12.61 -7.76 15.46
C LEU A 113 12.34 -6.64 16.46
N GLY A 114 12.99 -5.49 16.30
CA GLY A 114 12.74 -4.33 17.15
C GLY A 114 11.25 -3.97 17.24
N LYS A 115 10.84 -3.39 18.38
CA LYS A 115 9.46 -2.88 18.54
C LYS A 115 9.16 -1.89 17.43
N SER A 116 8.02 -2.05 16.77
CA SER A 116 7.50 -1.02 15.87
C SER A 116 6.74 0.00 16.71
N GLU A 117 7.14 1.26 16.60
CA GLU A 117 6.31 2.33 17.12
C GLU A 117 4.93 2.25 16.45
N GLY A 118 3.88 2.19 17.25
CA GLY A 118 2.51 2.24 16.77
C GLY A 118 2.29 3.58 16.08
N ARG A 119 2.14 3.58 14.76
CA ARG A 119 1.78 4.80 14.04
C ARG A 119 0.28 4.97 14.10
N ILE A 120 -0.17 6.09 14.65
CA ILE A 120 -1.55 6.53 14.47
C ILE A 120 -1.70 6.88 12.98
N PRO A 121 -2.61 6.21 12.25
CA PRO A 121 -2.81 6.51 10.83
C PRO A 121 -3.24 7.96 10.66
N LYS A 122 -2.58 8.68 9.77
CA LYS A 122 -3.00 10.03 9.41
C LYS A 122 -4.23 9.93 8.51
N PHE A 123 -5.26 10.68 8.83
CA PHE A 123 -6.45 10.85 7.99
C PHE A 123 -6.71 12.35 7.77
N LEU A 124 -7.45 12.67 6.73
CA LEU A 124 -7.87 14.02 6.40
C LEU A 124 -9.24 14.29 7.02
N LYS A 125 -9.41 15.46 7.60
CA LYS A 125 -10.71 15.94 8.09
C LYS A 125 -11.61 16.29 6.90
N GLU A 126 -12.88 16.53 7.16
CA GLU A 126 -13.84 16.86 6.11
C GLU A 126 -13.48 18.15 5.36
N GLU A 127 -12.96 19.16 6.06
CA GLU A 127 -12.52 20.43 5.45
C GLU A 127 -11.32 20.20 4.52
N ASP A 128 -10.35 19.36 4.95
CA ASP A 128 -9.20 18.98 4.14
C ASP A 128 -9.63 18.26 2.86
N LEU A 129 -10.63 17.36 2.97
CA LEU A 129 -11.19 16.63 1.83
C LEU A 129 -11.92 17.58 0.87
N LYS A 130 -12.72 18.50 1.38
CA LYS A 130 -13.37 19.53 0.55
C LYS A 130 -12.32 20.37 -0.18
N SER A 131 -11.27 20.79 0.50
CA SER A 131 -10.18 21.57 -0.07
C SER A 131 -9.45 20.81 -1.17
N ILE A 132 -9.04 19.54 -0.91
CA ILE A 132 -8.32 18.74 -1.93
C ILE A 132 -9.17 18.43 -3.15
N PHE A 133 -10.52 18.36 -3.03
CA PHE A 133 -11.42 18.10 -4.15
C PHE A 133 -11.84 19.37 -4.91
N SER A 134 -11.46 20.55 -4.47
CA SER A 134 -11.83 21.83 -5.12
C SER A 134 -10.69 22.44 -5.94
N VAL A 135 -9.44 22.11 -5.66
CA VAL A 135 -8.26 22.78 -6.27
C VAL A 135 -7.88 22.29 -7.67
N GLN A 136 -8.64 21.36 -8.29
CA GLN A 136 -8.33 20.90 -9.64
C GLN A 136 -8.77 21.95 -10.69
N ASN A 137 -7.87 22.24 -11.62
CA ASN A 137 -8.20 23.10 -12.74
C ASN A 137 -9.07 22.35 -13.76
N VAL A 138 -10.39 22.46 -13.59
CA VAL A 138 -11.38 21.78 -14.44
C VAL A 138 -11.54 22.40 -15.85
N ALA A 139 -10.79 23.44 -16.19
CA ALA A 139 -10.67 23.91 -17.56
C ALA A 139 -9.73 23.04 -18.40
N LYS A 140 -8.86 22.25 -17.76
CA LYS A 140 -7.94 21.34 -18.46
C LYS A 140 -8.43 19.90 -18.36
N LYS A 141 -8.32 19.13 -19.47
CA LYS A 141 -8.65 17.70 -19.51
C LYS A 141 -7.97 16.91 -18.38
N SER A 142 -6.70 17.21 -18.07
CA SER A 142 -5.97 16.59 -16.96
C SER A 142 -6.58 16.89 -15.59
N GLY A 143 -7.07 18.11 -15.39
CA GLY A 143 -7.71 18.48 -14.12
C GLY A 143 -9.07 17.82 -13.93
N ILE A 144 -9.86 17.68 -15.00
CA ILE A 144 -11.14 16.95 -14.98
C ILE A 144 -10.88 15.47 -14.64
N ARG A 145 -9.89 14.84 -15.32
CA ARG A 145 -9.45 13.48 -14.98
C ARG A 145 -9.02 13.36 -13.53
N ASP A 146 -8.20 14.29 -13.06
CA ASP A 146 -7.63 14.25 -11.72
C ASP A 146 -8.72 14.37 -10.65
N LYS A 147 -9.73 15.21 -10.88
CA LYS A 147 -10.90 15.31 -10.01
C LYS A 147 -11.69 14.02 -9.96
N ALA A 148 -11.99 13.42 -11.11
CA ALA A 148 -12.67 12.13 -11.19
C ALA A 148 -11.88 11.03 -10.48
N LEU A 149 -10.55 10.97 -10.67
CA LEU A 149 -9.67 10.02 -10.04
C LEU A 149 -9.66 10.15 -8.50
N LEU A 150 -9.53 11.37 -7.98
CA LEU A 150 -9.50 11.62 -6.54
C LEU A 150 -10.83 11.25 -5.88
N LEU A 151 -11.96 11.62 -6.49
CA LEU A 151 -13.28 11.26 -5.98
C LEU A 151 -13.56 9.77 -6.06
N THR A 152 -13.13 9.09 -7.13
CA THR A 152 -13.21 7.63 -7.23
C THR A 152 -12.39 6.96 -6.12
N LEU A 153 -11.14 7.40 -5.92
CA LEU A 153 -10.25 6.84 -4.92
C LEU A 153 -10.81 6.98 -3.50
N TYR A 154 -11.39 8.14 -3.20
CA TYR A 154 -11.98 8.39 -1.88
C TYR A 154 -13.30 7.64 -1.69
N SER A 155 -14.25 7.73 -2.63
CA SER A 155 -15.58 7.12 -2.47
C SER A 155 -15.58 5.59 -2.41
N THR A 156 -14.60 4.95 -3.04
CA THR A 156 -14.50 3.49 -3.09
C THR A 156 -13.52 2.90 -2.08
N GLY A 157 -12.67 3.74 -1.50
CA GLY A 157 -11.58 3.27 -0.64
C GLY A 157 -10.60 2.30 -1.33
N LEU A 158 -10.48 2.33 -2.65
CA LEU A 158 -9.58 1.48 -3.43
C LEU A 158 -8.12 1.63 -3.01
N ARG A 159 -7.35 0.55 -3.13
CA ARG A 159 -5.89 0.67 -3.15
C ARG A 159 -5.46 1.34 -4.44
N VAL A 160 -4.38 2.11 -4.39
CA VAL A 160 -3.88 2.81 -5.58
C VAL A 160 -3.57 1.85 -6.74
N SER A 161 -3.10 0.65 -6.48
CA SER A 161 -2.88 -0.39 -7.49
C SER A 161 -4.17 -0.90 -8.11
N GLU A 162 -5.24 -1.03 -7.34
CA GLU A 162 -6.57 -1.40 -7.83
C GLU A 162 -7.12 -0.29 -8.74
N LEU A 163 -7.02 0.96 -8.31
CA LEU A 163 -7.48 2.13 -9.10
C LEU A 163 -6.79 2.23 -10.46
N VAL A 164 -5.46 2.10 -10.52
CA VAL A 164 -4.72 2.26 -11.79
C VAL A 164 -4.98 1.13 -12.77
N ASN A 165 -5.38 -0.05 -12.27
CA ASN A 165 -5.70 -1.21 -13.10
C ASN A 165 -7.15 -1.20 -13.63
N LEU A 166 -8.00 -0.26 -13.21
CA LEU A 166 -9.36 -0.18 -13.72
C LEU A 166 -9.39 0.13 -15.21
N ASN A 167 -10.29 -0.54 -15.91
CA ASN A 167 -10.66 -0.26 -17.29
C ASN A 167 -12.02 0.44 -17.36
N ILE A 168 -12.34 1.04 -18.48
CA ILE A 168 -13.64 1.70 -18.66
C ILE A 168 -14.79 0.72 -18.45
N ASN A 169 -14.66 -0.49 -19.00
CA ASN A 169 -15.71 -1.51 -18.95
C ASN A 169 -15.87 -2.16 -17.56
N ASP A 170 -14.93 -1.95 -16.64
CA ASP A 170 -15.05 -2.49 -15.28
C ASP A 170 -16.04 -1.69 -14.44
N VAL A 171 -16.36 -0.45 -14.82
CA VAL A 171 -17.13 0.49 -14.01
C VAL A 171 -18.52 0.71 -14.57
N ASN A 172 -19.56 0.35 -13.81
CA ASN A 172 -20.94 0.65 -14.16
C ASN A 172 -21.37 1.99 -13.58
N LEU A 173 -21.41 3.03 -14.43
CA LEU A 173 -21.82 4.37 -14.00
C LEU A 173 -23.33 4.51 -13.77
N LYS A 174 -24.15 3.58 -14.26
CA LYS A 174 -25.62 3.63 -14.04
C LYS A 174 -25.98 3.19 -12.62
N THR A 175 -25.36 2.09 -12.15
CA THR A 175 -25.58 1.59 -10.78
C THR A 175 -24.61 2.19 -9.78
N GLY A 176 -23.45 2.70 -10.22
CA GLY A 176 -22.38 3.16 -9.35
C GLY A 176 -21.61 2.02 -8.68
N GLU A 177 -21.76 0.79 -9.14
CA GLU A 177 -21.17 -0.41 -8.55
C GLU A 177 -20.21 -1.10 -9.50
N PHE A 178 -19.14 -1.66 -8.96
CA PHE A 178 -18.25 -2.54 -9.72
C PHE A 178 -17.44 -3.45 -8.80
N ALA A 179 -16.96 -4.56 -9.36
CA ALA A 179 -16.14 -5.52 -8.64
C ALA A 179 -14.65 -5.20 -8.82
N VAL A 180 -13.89 -5.39 -7.75
CA VAL A 180 -12.41 -5.29 -7.81
C VAL A 180 -11.77 -6.53 -7.21
N ILE A 181 -10.66 -6.93 -7.82
CA ILE A 181 -9.84 -8.04 -7.34
C ILE A 181 -8.76 -7.50 -6.41
N GLY A 182 -8.88 -7.83 -5.13
CA GLY A 182 -7.95 -7.43 -4.09
C GLY A 182 -6.77 -8.38 -3.91
N LYS A 183 -6.01 -8.18 -2.84
CA LYS A 183 -4.89 -9.05 -2.45
C LYS A 183 -5.40 -10.49 -2.22
N GLY A 184 -4.67 -11.47 -2.78
CA GLY A 184 -5.05 -12.88 -2.70
C GLY A 184 -6.22 -13.27 -3.61
N ARG A 185 -6.46 -12.51 -4.69
CA ARG A 185 -7.52 -12.72 -5.69
C ARG A 185 -8.95 -12.67 -5.12
N LYS A 186 -9.13 -12.11 -3.92
CA LYS A 186 -10.48 -11.92 -3.35
C LYS A 186 -11.21 -10.81 -4.08
N VAL A 187 -12.39 -11.14 -4.60
CA VAL A 187 -13.28 -10.16 -5.25
C VAL A 187 -14.11 -9.46 -4.18
N ARG A 188 -14.29 -8.15 -4.34
CA ARG A 188 -15.25 -7.37 -3.54
C ARG A 188 -15.96 -6.33 -4.41
N THR A 189 -17.19 -6.03 -4.08
CA THR A 189 -17.94 -4.91 -4.67
C THR A 189 -17.52 -3.60 -4.01
N VAL A 190 -17.41 -2.55 -4.80
CA VAL A 190 -17.17 -1.18 -4.36
C VAL A 190 -18.22 -0.25 -4.96
N TYR A 191 -18.46 0.88 -4.28
CA TYR A 191 -19.55 1.80 -4.59
C TYR A 191 -19.00 3.21 -4.84
N LEU A 192 -19.47 3.83 -5.92
CA LEU A 192 -19.17 5.22 -6.25
C LEU A 192 -20.18 6.15 -5.58
N SER A 193 -19.69 7.24 -5.01
CA SER A 193 -20.57 8.32 -4.58
C SER A 193 -21.17 9.06 -5.79
N PRO A 194 -22.32 9.75 -5.64
CA PRO A 194 -22.91 10.55 -6.72
C PRO A 194 -21.93 11.57 -7.31
N ALA A 195 -21.09 12.18 -6.48
CA ALA A 195 -20.06 13.11 -6.92
C ALA A 195 -18.97 12.45 -7.78
N ALA A 196 -18.59 11.20 -7.43
CA ALA A 196 -17.63 10.42 -8.23
C ALA A 196 -18.25 10.02 -9.58
N ILE A 197 -19.52 9.58 -9.61
CA ILE A 197 -20.25 9.23 -10.85
C ILE A 197 -20.31 10.46 -11.77
N THR A 198 -20.75 11.61 -11.28
CA THR A 198 -20.84 12.86 -12.06
C THR A 198 -19.47 13.25 -12.63
N SER A 199 -18.42 13.17 -11.83
CA SER A 199 -17.06 13.53 -12.25
C SER A 199 -16.47 12.54 -13.25
N LEU A 200 -16.72 11.24 -13.09
CA LEU A 200 -16.33 10.20 -14.05
C LEU A 200 -17.09 10.35 -15.38
N THR A 201 -18.40 10.57 -15.34
CA THR A 201 -19.21 10.80 -16.54
C THR A 201 -18.68 12.01 -17.32
N LYS A 202 -18.41 13.13 -16.63
CA LYS A 202 -17.80 14.31 -17.24
C LYS A 202 -16.41 14.02 -17.83
N TYR A 203 -15.58 13.23 -17.15
CA TYR A 203 -14.28 12.86 -17.66
C TYR A 203 -14.40 11.98 -18.91
N LEU A 204 -15.23 10.94 -18.86
CA LEU A 204 -15.40 10.01 -19.97
C LEU A 204 -16.03 10.65 -21.19
N SER A 205 -16.95 11.61 -21.03
CA SER A 205 -17.54 12.35 -22.17
C SER A 205 -16.51 13.19 -22.95
N LEU A 206 -15.37 13.53 -22.34
CA LEU A 206 -14.28 14.26 -22.99
C LEU A 206 -13.28 13.34 -23.69
N ARG A 207 -13.38 12.03 -23.47
CA ARG A 207 -12.54 11.03 -24.14
C ARG A 207 -13.11 10.76 -25.53
N LYS A 208 -12.22 10.83 -26.52
CA LYS A 208 -12.54 10.52 -27.93
C LYS A 208 -11.81 9.27 -28.42
N ASP A 209 -11.17 8.56 -27.50
CA ASP A 209 -10.39 7.36 -27.75
C ASP A 209 -11.18 6.11 -27.32
N SER A 210 -10.73 4.93 -27.76
CA SER A 210 -11.29 3.62 -27.42
C SER A 210 -10.40 2.83 -26.48
N PHE A 211 -9.40 3.48 -25.82
CA PHE A 211 -8.42 2.81 -24.98
C PHE A 211 -9.06 2.22 -23.73
N LYS A 212 -8.55 1.04 -23.34
CA LYS A 212 -9.04 0.27 -22.19
C LYS A 212 -8.89 0.97 -20.83
N PRO A 213 -7.72 1.57 -20.47
CA PRO A 213 -7.54 2.12 -19.14
C PRO A 213 -8.55 3.20 -18.77
N LEU A 214 -9.12 3.13 -17.56
CA LEU A 214 -10.06 4.13 -17.08
C LEU A 214 -9.41 5.51 -17.00
N PHE A 215 -8.19 5.61 -16.47
CA PHE A 215 -7.47 6.87 -16.30
C PHE A 215 -6.20 6.93 -17.15
N LEU A 216 -6.17 7.88 -18.10
CA LEU A 216 -5.03 8.06 -19.01
C LEU A 216 -4.10 9.18 -18.56
N ARG A 217 -2.82 9.05 -18.85
CA ARG A 217 -1.87 10.16 -18.79
C ARG A 217 -2.01 11.03 -20.04
N TYR A 218 -1.88 12.35 -19.86
CA TYR A 218 -1.89 13.33 -20.96
C TYR A 218 -0.53 13.99 -21.19
N SER A 219 0.51 13.54 -20.49
CA SER A 219 1.87 14.08 -20.61
C SER A 219 2.90 12.95 -20.50
N GLY A 220 4.12 13.20 -20.97
CA GLY A 220 5.23 12.23 -20.95
C GLY A 220 5.51 11.64 -22.32
N LYS A 221 6.05 10.42 -22.38
CA LYS A 221 6.39 9.74 -23.63
C LYS A 221 5.17 9.64 -24.56
N LYS A 222 5.39 9.79 -25.88
CA LYS A 222 4.34 9.51 -26.88
C LYS A 222 3.82 8.08 -26.67
N MET A 223 2.61 7.84 -27.11
CA MET A 223 2.01 6.51 -27.15
C MET A 223 2.87 5.61 -28.04
N ASP A 224 3.01 4.36 -27.65
CA ASP A 224 3.63 3.35 -28.50
C ASP A 224 2.69 3.08 -29.70
N SER A 225 3.22 3.10 -30.90
CA SER A 225 2.45 2.79 -32.13
C SER A 225 1.86 1.38 -32.14
N ASN A 226 2.46 0.47 -31.37
CA ASN A 226 2.05 -0.93 -31.23
C ASN A 226 1.14 -1.19 -30.03
N ASP A 227 0.51 -0.15 -29.45
CA ASP A 227 -0.36 -0.24 -28.27
C ASP A 227 -1.79 0.16 -28.61
N PRO A 228 -2.57 -0.68 -29.30
CA PRO A 228 -3.93 -0.37 -29.70
C PRO A 228 -4.88 -0.20 -28.52
N ASP A 229 -4.56 -0.82 -27.39
CA ASP A 229 -5.36 -0.80 -26.17
C ASP A 229 -5.07 0.42 -25.28
N GLY A 230 -4.01 1.17 -25.55
CA GLY A 230 -3.59 2.34 -24.79
C GLY A 230 -3.00 2.03 -23.39
N GLU A 231 -2.48 0.81 -23.20
CA GLU A 231 -1.87 0.42 -21.92
C GLU A 231 -0.65 1.28 -21.57
N SER A 232 0.12 1.71 -22.55
CA SER A 232 1.25 2.65 -22.35
C SER A 232 0.82 4.02 -21.81
N LEU A 233 -0.46 4.37 -21.96
CA LEU A 233 -1.05 5.60 -21.43
C LEU A 233 -1.66 5.44 -20.05
N ARG A 234 -1.75 4.24 -19.51
CA ARG A 234 -2.26 3.97 -18.16
C ARG A 234 -1.44 4.74 -17.12
N LEU A 235 -2.11 5.34 -16.15
CA LEU A 235 -1.42 5.98 -15.03
C LEU A 235 -0.71 4.94 -14.17
N THR A 236 0.52 5.23 -13.78
CA THR A 236 1.26 4.40 -12.83
C THR A 236 0.88 4.74 -11.39
N VAL A 237 1.05 3.78 -10.48
CA VAL A 237 0.91 3.99 -9.02
C VAL A 237 1.68 5.23 -8.56
N ARG A 238 2.92 5.39 -9.04
CA ARG A 238 3.77 6.53 -8.67
C ARG A 238 3.24 7.86 -9.22
N SER A 239 2.62 7.85 -10.37
CA SER A 239 1.97 9.04 -10.94
C SER A 239 0.79 9.49 -10.08
N VAL A 240 -0.05 8.55 -9.65
CA VAL A 240 -1.18 8.84 -8.76
C VAL A 240 -0.71 9.32 -7.38
N GLN A 241 0.33 8.71 -6.81
CA GLN A 241 0.91 9.18 -5.54
C GLN A 241 1.40 10.62 -5.63
N ARG A 242 2.13 10.97 -6.71
CA ARG A 242 2.59 12.35 -6.96
C ARG A 242 1.44 13.32 -7.17
N LEU A 243 0.38 12.86 -7.84
CA LEU A 243 -0.83 13.64 -8.09
C LEU A 243 -1.54 14.00 -6.77
N VAL A 244 -1.81 13.01 -5.90
CA VAL A 244 -2.43 13.25 -4.59
C VAL A 244 -1.58 14.21 -3.77
N LYS A 245 -0.27 13.99 -3.69
CA LYS A 245 0.65 14.89 -2.96
C LYS A 245 0.61 16.32 -3.50
N ARG A 246 0.62 16.50 -4.81
CA ARG A 246 0.55 17.84 -5.45
C ARG A 246 -0.74 18.56 -5.09
N TYR A 247 -1.89 17.88 -5.15
CA TYR A 247 -3.17 18.51 -4.82
C TYR A 247 -3.31 18.81 -3.33
N ALA A 248 -2.75 17.98 -2.47
CA ALA A 248 -2.67 18.27 -1.04
C ALA A 248 -1.85 19.55 -0.76
N LEU A 249 -0.70 19.70 -1.41
CA LEU A 249 0.13 20.92 -1.30
C LEU A 249 -0.63 22.13 -1.85
N ASN A 250 -1.27 22.01 -3.01
CA ASN A 250 -2.04 23.12 -3.60
C ASN A 250 -3.25 23.52 -2.75
N ALA A 251 -3.80 22.59 -1.99
CA ALA A 251 -4.88 22.82 -1.03
C ALA A 251 -4.39 23.38 0.32
N GLY A 252 -3.09 23.59 0.48
CA GLY A 252 -2.49 24.11 1.72
C GLY A 252 -2.52 23.11 2.89
N LEU A 253 -2.65 21.80 2.63
CA LEU A 253 -2.75 20.82 3.70
C LEU A 253 -1.41 20.64 4.42
N ALA A 254 -1.44 20.73 5.76
CA ALA A 254 -0.29 20.45 6.62
C ALA A 254 0.06 18.93 6.68
N VAL A 255 -0.86 18.07 6.26
CA VAL A 255 -0.70 16.61 6.29
C VAL A 255 -0.16 16.11 4.94
N ASP A 256 0.87 15.27 4.99
CA ASP A 256 1.39 14.59 3.80
C ASP A 256 0.36 13.57 3.30
N ALA A 257 -0.52 14.01 2.40
CA ALA A 257 -1.60 13.18 1.87
C ALA A 257 -1.07 12.20 0.81
N THR A 258 -1.54 10.99 0.90
CA THR A 258 -1.24 9.87 0.00
C THR A 258 -2.55 9.15 -0.39
N PRO A 259 -2.55 8.29 -1.40
CA PRO A 259 -3.71 7.42 -1.66
C PRO A 259 -4.13 6.60 -0.44
N HIS A 260 -3.19 6.16 0.39
CA HIS A 260 -3.50 5.48 1.64
C HIS A 260 -4.17 6.41 2.65
N THR A 261 -3.76 7.67 2.72
CA THR A 261 -4.42 8.66 3.59
C THR A 261 -5.87 8.88 3.18
N LEU A 262 -6.17 9.00 1.88
CA LEU A 262 -7.55 9.11 1.38
C LEU A 262 -8.40 7.87 1.73
N ARG A 263 -7.82 6.67 1.59
CA ARG A 263 -8.50 5.43 1.97
C ARG A 263 -8.72 5.33 3.50
N HIS A 264 -7.78 5.81 4.30
CA HIS A 264 -7.96 5.91 5.76
C HIS A 264 -9.05 6.92 6.11
N SER A 265 -9.08 8.08 5.42
CA SER A 265 -10.14 9.07 5.60
C SER A 265 -11.51 8.50 5.25
N PHE A 266 -11.64 7.75 4.15
CA PHE A 266 -12.88 7.05 3.80
C PHE A 266 -13.35 6.13 4.94
N ALA A 267 -12.48 5.28 5.45
CA ALA A 267 -12.82 4.39 6.56
C ALA A 267 -13.21 5.14 7.83
N THR A 268 -12.45 6.18 8.18
CA THR A 268 -12.71 7.01 9.36
C THR A 268 -14.04 7.76 9.24
N THR A 269 -14.35 8.30 8.05
CA THR A 269 -15.63 8.97 7.79
C THR A 269 -16.79 8.02 7.96
N LEU A 270 -16.74 6.81 7.39
CA LEU A 270 -17.81 5.82 7.55
C LEU A 270 -18.04 5.46 9.02
N LEU A 271 -16.97 5.18 9.76
CA LEU A 271 -17.06 4.85 11.19
C LEU A 271 -17.58 6.02 12.04
N SER A 272 -17.18 7.26 11.74
CA SER A 272 -17.68 8.44 12.43
C SER A 272 -19.17 8.71 12.15
N GLN A 273 -19.66 8.27 10.98
CA GLN A 273 -21.07 8.33 10.61
C GLN A 273 -21.90 7.14 11.12
N GLY A 274 -21.30 6.22 11.88
CA GLY A 274 -21.99 5.12 12.53
C GLY A 274 -21.97 3.79 11.80
N ALA A 275 -21.20 3.66 10.69
CA ALA A 275 -21.01 2.36 10.07
C ALA A 275 -20.29 1.39 11.04
N ASP A 276 -20.70 0.14 11.05
CA ASP A 276 -20.04 -0.87 11.87
C ASP A 276 -18.65 -1.25 11.30
N LEU A 277 -17.76 -1.67 12.19
CA LEU A 277 -16.37 -1.96 11.83
C LEU A 277 -16.23 -3.10 10.82
N ARG A 278 -17.14 -4.09 10.86
CA ARG A 278 -17.14 -5.24 9.97
C ARG A 278 -17.52 -4.85 8.55
N SER A 279 -18.58 -4.05 8.38
CA SER A 279 -18.97 -3.50 7.08
C SER A 279 -17.84 -2.67 6.46
N VAL A 280 -17.17 -1.81 7.24
CA VAL A 280 -16.02 -1.05 6.76
C VAL A 280 -14.86 -1.97 6.37
N GLN A 281 -14.62 -3.05 7.11
CA GLN A 281 -13.61 -4.05 6.81
C GLN A 281 -13.89 -4.76 5.47
N GLU A 282 -15.14 -5.14 5.23
CA GLU A 282 -15.59 -5.78 3.98
C GLU A 282 -15.43 -4.84 2.79
N LEU A 283 -15.90 -3.60 2.90
CA LEU A 283 -15.75 -2.57 1.87
C LEU A 283 -14.27 -2.33 1.50
N LEU A 284 -13.39 -2.32 2.50
CA LEU A 284 -11.96 -2.17 2.28
C LEU A 284 -11.28 -3.45 1.77
N GLY A 285 -11.86 -4.62 1.96
CA GLY A 285 -11.26 -5.91 1.64
C GLY A 285 -10.01 -6.18 2.49
N HIS A 286 -10.14 -6.01 3.81
CA HIS A 286 -9.10 -6.36 4.77
C HIS A 286 -9.26 -7.83 5.17
N SER A 287 -8.25 -8.64 4.87
CA SER A 287 -8.22 -10.06 5.22
C SER A 287 -7.91 -10.31 6.70
N ASN A 288 -7.46 -9.29 7.44
CA ASN A 288 -7.08 -9.42 8.84
C ASN A 288 -7.70 -8.28 9.66
N LEU A 289 -8.37 -8.63 10.77
CA LEU A 289 -8.95 -7.70 11.74
C LEU A 289 -7.93 -6.69 12.29
N SER A 290 -6.68 -7.11 12.48
CA SER A 290 -5.61 -6.22 12.96
C SER A 290 -5.39 -4.99 12.08
N THR A 291 -5.70 -5.07 10.79
CA THR A 291 -5.59 -3.93 9.86
C THR A 291 -6.71 -2.90 10.10
N THR A 292 -7.82 -3.32 10.68
CA THR A 292 -8.97 -2.44 10.97
C THR A 292 -8.95 -1.98 12.43
N GLN A 293 -8.22 -2.64 13.31
CA GLN A 293 -8.03 -2.22 14.72
C GLN A 293 -7.38 -0.84 14.86
N ILE A 294 -6.68 -0.35 13.83
CA ILE A 294 -6.13 1.01 13.81
C ILE A 294 -7.22 2.10 13.91
N TYR A 295 -8.49 1.75 13.68
CA TYR A 295 -9.63 2.67 13.76
C TYR A 295 -10.40 2.58 15.08
N THR A 296 -9.98 1.74 16.04
CA THR A 296 -10.68 1.57 17.33
C THR A 296 -10.82 2.87 18.13
N HIS A 297 -9.90 3.81 17.94
CA HIS A 297 -10.00 5.14 18.58
C HIS A 297 -11.22 5.95 18.09
N VAL A 298 -11.64 5.78 16.83
CA VAL A 298 -12.84 6.43 16.28
C VAL A 298 -14.10 5.77 16.83
N THR A 299 -14.11 4.45 16.88
CA THR A 299 -15.20 3.67 17.45
C THR A 299 -15.39 3.96 18.94
N ASN A 300 -14.31 4.12 19.71
CA ASN A 300 -14.38 4.48 21.13
C ASN A 300 -15.01 5.85 21.37
N LYS A 301 -14.74 6.83 20.50
CA LYS A 301 -15.39 8.14 20.59
C LYS A 301 -16.89 8.02 20.35
N ARG A 302 -17.29 7.28 19.32
CA ARG A 302 -18.70 7.02 18.99
C ARG A 302 -19.39 6.21 20.08
N LEU A 303 -18.75 5.20 20.66
CA LEU A 303 -19.28 4.45 21.80
C LEU A 303 -19.56 5.36 23.01
N LYS A 304 -18.70 6.34 23.27
CA LYS A 304 -18.92 7.32 24.32
C LYS A 304 -20.11 8.22 24.03
N GLU A 305 -20.28 8.64 22.77
CA GLU A 305 -21.43 9.46 22.33
C GLU A 305 -22.73 8.65 22.43
N VAL A 306 -22.75 7.42 21.90
CA VAL A 306 -23.88 6.48 22.00
C VAL A 306 -24.22 6.19 23.47
N HIS A 307 -23.23 5.87 24.29
CA HIS A 307 -23.43 5.66 25.72
C HIS A 307 -24.07 6.87 26.37
N ALA A 308 -23.60 8.08 26.07
CA ALA A 308 -24.16 9.31 26.63
C ALA A 308 -25.59 9.58 26.10
N GLU A 309 -25.89 9.21 24.85
CA GLU A 309 -27.22 9.36 24.24
C GLU A 309 -28.23 8.38 24.84
N PHE A 310 -27.86 7.10 24.98
CA PHE A 310 -28.74 6.06 25.54
C PHE A 310 -28.96 6.17 27.04
N LEU A 311 -28.02 6.76 27.79
CA LEU A 311 -28.17 6.94 29.24
C LEU A 311 -28.83 8.25 29.64
N LYS A 312 -29.03 9.19 28.70
CA LYS A 312 -29.81 10.42 28.98
C LYS A 312 -31.28 10.11 29.30
N ASP A 313 -31.83 9.02 28.80
CA ASP A 313 -33.22 8.61 28.98
C ASP A 313 -33.41 7.65 30.18
N LEU A 314 -32.34 7.23 30.82
CA LEU A 314 -32.40 6.44 32.04
C LEU A 314 -32.41 7.41 33.27
N ASN A 315 -33.58 7.98 33.54
CA ASN A 315 -33.85 8.60 34.84
C ASN A 315 -33.82 7.51 35.93
N ILE A 316 -32.64 7.20 36.44
CA ILE A 316 -32.48 6.44 37.68
C ILE A 316 -32.46 7.50 38.81
N THR A 317 -33.63 7.82 39.31
CA THR A 317 -33.83 8.45 40.62
C THR A 317 -33.87 7.37 41.68
#